data_2481575610cae42bf6ed313937cc1d55
#
_entry.id   2481575610cae42bf6ed313937cc1d55
#
_cell.length_a   1.000
_cell.length_b   1.000
_cell.length_c   1.000
_cell.angle_alpha   90.00
_cell.angle_beta   90.00
_cell.angle_gamma   90.00
#
_symmetry.space_group_name_H-M   'P 1'
#
loop_
_entity.id
_entity.type
_entity.pdbx_description
1 polymer ?
#
loop_
_entity_poly.entity_id
_entity_poly.type
_entity_poly.pdbx_seq_one_letter_code
_entity_poly.pdbx_strand_id
1 'polypeptide(L)'
;LYPFNFLYLTRLFRMPLFFTISGFFSYKLYNWNGQEYVTLLLKKSRVQLIPTIFFFGLYLLLFLHSVDPLFTGVKSGFWFTLVLFAFFVFYYTLSFIAQKIGVKSNWASIILIALAILLYVFKSNIKLLVGDMVYNLLSLSNFCTYFQFFVYGILLKKYKSQVEVMLNNRYFSALLVLFSFGLYFLSD
;
A
#
# COMPACT_ATOMS: atom_id res chain seq x y z
N LEU A 1 7.96 -32.36 12.42
CA LEU A 1 7.84 -31.81 11.06
C LEU A 1 6.44 -31.28 10.91
N TYR A 2 6.23 -29.97 11.13
CA TYR A 2 4.95 -29.33 10.84
C TYR A 2 4.72 -29.38 9.32
N PRO A 3 3.54 -29.81 8.84
CA PRO A 3 3.25 -29.84 7.43
C PRO A 3 3.38 -28.43 6.89
N PHE A 4 4.16 -28.26 5.82
CA PHE A 4 4.34 -27.02 5.08
C PHE A 4 2.96 -26.42 4.76
N ASN A 5 2.56 -25.38 5.50
CA ASN A 5 1.26 -24.76 5.33
C ASN A 5 1.34 -23.77 4.18
N PHE A 6 1.16 -24.25 2.95
CA PHE A 6 1.06 -23.41 1.74
C PHE A 6 0.07 -22.25 1.92
N LEU A 7 -0.98 -22.45 2.72
CA LEU A 7 -1.94 -21.40 3.09
C LEU A 7 -1.32 -20.28 3.93
N TYR A 8 -0.36 -20.59 4.79
CA TYR A 8 0.33 -19.58 5.58
C TYR A 8 1.24 -18.73 4.69
N LEU A 9 1.97 -19.36 3.80
CA LEU A 9 2.85 -18.70 2.84
C LEU A 9 2.07 -17.78 1.88
N THR A 10 0.93 -18.25 1.36
CA THR A 10 0.06 -17.42 0.49
C THR A 10 -0.51 -16.21 1.24
N ARG A 11 -0.80 -16.32 2.54
CA ARG A 11 -1.28 -15.19 3.35
C ARG A 11 -0.20 -14.11 3.51
N LEU A 12 1.06 -14.49 3.72
CA LEU A 12 2.17 -13.55 3.89
C LEU A 12 2.42 -12.72 2.61
N PHE A 13 2.32 -13.34 1.43
CA PHE A 13 2.60 -12.66 0.17
C PHE A 13 1.40 -11.94 -0.44
N ARG A 14 0.18 -12.38 -0.15
CA ARG A 14 -1.03 -11.88 -0.81
C ARG A 14 -1.21 -10.37 -0.66
N MET A 15 -1.09 -9.83 0.55
CA MET A 15 -1.30 -8.41 0.81
C MET A 15 -0.16 -7.54 0.26
N PRO A 16 1.14 -7.83 0.54
CA PRO A 16 2.25 -7.13 -0.08
C PRO A 16 2.19 -7.12 -1.60
N LEU A 17 1.91 -8.26 -2.23
CA LEU A 17 1.83 -8.38 -3.68
C LEU A 17 0.70 -7.53 -4.25
N PHE A 18 -0.49 -7.57 -3.64
CA PHE A 18 -1.63 -6.79 -4.10
C PHE A 18 -1.36 -5.28 -4.02
N PHE A 19 -0.76 -4.79 -2.93
CA PHE A 19 -0.38 -3.39 -2.81
C PHE A 19 0.71 -3.00 -3.81
N THR A 20 1.67 -3.88 -4.07
CA THR A 20 2.70 -3.68 -5.11
C THR A 20 2.07 -3.55 -6.50
N ILE A 21 1.17 -4.45 -6.87
CA ILE A 21 0.45 -4.40 -8.15
C ILE A 21 -0.39 -3.11 -8.24
N SER A 22 -1.09 -2.75 -7.16
CA SER A 22 -1.89 -1.53 -7.10
C SER A 22 -1.04 -0.27 -7.26
N GLY A 23 0.14 -0.23 -6.65
CA GLY A 23 1.12 0.85 -6.82
C GLY A 23 1.63 0.93 -8.26
N PHE A 24 1.96 -0.22 -8.86
CA PHE A 24 2.41 -0.30 -10.25
C PHE A 24 1.39 0.32 -11.24
N PHE A 25 0.12 0.01 -11.08
CA PHE A 25 -0.94 0.58 -11.92
C PHE A 25 -1.34 2.01 -11.55
N SER A 26 -0.91 2.51 -10.40
CA SER A 26 -1.21 3.86 -9.95
C SER A 26 -0.19 4.89 -10.40
N TYR A 27 0.97 4.43 -10.87
CA TYR A 27 2.02 5.32 -11.34
C TYR A 27 1.50 6.21 -12.48
N LYS A 28 1.62 7.52 -12.31
CA LYS A 28 1.34 8.52 -13.33
C LYS A 28 2.60 9.31 -13.62
N LEU A 29 2.86 9.53 -14.90
CA LEU A 29 3.90 10.46 -15.34
C LEU A 29 3.68 11.84 -14.71
N TYR A 30 4.76 12.53 -14.42
CA TYR A 30 4.83 13.80 -13.71
C TYR A 30 4.25 14.95 -14.55
N ASN A 31 2.93 14.90 -14.79
CA ASN A 31 2.21 15.92 -15.56
C ASN A 31 0.77 16.03 -15.03
N TRP A 32 0.64 16.74 -13.91
CA TRP A 32 -0.64 16.88 -13.21
C TRP A 32 -1.34 18.16 -13.59
N ASN A 33 -2.59 18.03 -14.07
CA ASN A 33 -3.54 19.11 -14.12
C ASN A 33 -4.49 19.01 -12.90
N GLY A 34 -4.88 20.16 -12.31
CA GLY A 34 -5.75 20.16 -11.14
C GLY A 34 -7.10 19.48 -11.36
N GLN A 35 -7.67 19.59 -12.57
CA GLN A 35 -8.91 18.91 -12.93
C GLN A 35 -8.73 17.38 -13.00
N GLU A 36 -7.62 16.92 -13.54
CA GLU A 36 -7.30 15.48 -13.59
C GLU A 36 -7.09 14.88 -12.20
N TYR A 37 -6.44 15.64 -11.30
CA TYR A 37 -6.25 15.21 -9.91
C TYR A 37 -7.60 14.94 -9.24
N VAL A 38 -8.53 15.89 -9.29
CA VAL A 38 -9.86 15.75 -8.70
C VAL A 38 -10.64 14.62 -9.36
N THR A 39 -10.62 14.54 -10.70
CA THR A 39 -11.32 13.47 -11.44
C THR A 39 -10.82 12.09 -11.08
N LEU A 40 -9.50 11.91 -10.94
CA LEU A 40 -8.92 10.62 -10.52
C LEU A 40 -9.30 10.24 -9.09
N LEU A 41 -9.26 11.19 -8.15
CA LEU A 41 -9.68 10.94 -6.77
C LEU A 41 -11.17 10.57 -6.70
N LEU A 42 -12.04 11.30 -7.40
CA LEU A 42 -13.47 10.99 -7.46
C LEU A 42 -13.73 9.61 -8.08
N LYS A 43 -13.01 9.28 -9.17
CA LYS A 43 -13.12 7.94 -9.79
C LYS A 43 -12.71 6.83 -8.82
N LYS A 44 -11.59 7.00 -8.11
CA LYS A 44 -11.12 6.02 -7.12
C LYS A 44 -12.08 5.91 -5.93
N SER A 45 -12.59 7.05 -5.44
CA SER A 45 -13.60 7.08 -4.38
C SER A 45 -14.86 6.30 -4.77
N ARG A 46 -15.42 6.55 -5.96
CA ARG A 46 -16.63 5.85 -6.43
C ARG A 46 -16.42 4.35 -6.57
N VAL A 47 -15.26 3.93 -7.07
CA VAL A 47 -15.00 2.50 -7.32
C VAL A 47 -14.63 1.76 -6.04
N GLN A 48 -14.00 2.40 -5.08
CA GLN A 48 -13.47 1.73 -3.87
C GLN A 48 -14.24 2.07 -2.60
N LEU A 49 -14.45 3.37 -2.29
CA LEU A 49 -15.09 3.75 -1.04
C LEU A 49 -16.59 3.44 -1.01
N ILE A 50 -17.32 3.78 -2.07
CA ILE A 50 -18.77 3.59 -2.07
C ILE A 50 -19.15 2.13 -1.87
N PRO A 51 -18.60 1.16 -2.64
CA PRO A 51 -18.89 -0.26 -2.40
C PRO A 51 -18.43 -0.73 -1.02
N THR A 52 -17.25 -0.27 -0.55
CA THR A 52 -16.73 -0.66 0.76
C THR A 52 -17.63 -0.20 1.90
N ILE A 53 -18.05 1.08 1.87
CA ILE A 53 -18.93 1.63 2.89
C ILE A 53 -20.30 0.91 2.86
N PHE A 54 -20.84 0.68 1.66
CA PHE A 54 -22.11 0.01 1.49
C PHE A 54 -22.07 -1.44 2.04
N PHE A 55 -21.12 -2.25 1.57
CA PHE A 55 -21.04 -3.65 2.00
C PHE A 55 -20.62 -3.79 3.46
N PHE A 56 -19.74 -2.91 3.96
CA PHE A 56 -19.36 -2.93 5.37
C PHE A 56 -20.53 -2.51 6.26
N GLY A 57 -21.28 -1.48 5.88
CA GLY A 57 -22.50 -1.07 6.59
C GLY A 57 -23.55 -2.19 6.62
N LEU A 58 -23.76 -2.84 5.47
CA LEU A 58 -24.67 -3.99 5.37
C LEU A 58 -24.21 -5.17 6.25
N TYR A 59 -22.91 -5.44 6.29
CA TYR A 59 -22.30 -6.46 7.14
C TYR A 59 -22.50 -6.17 8.65
N LEU A 60 -22.31 -4.90 9.06
CA LEU A 60 -22.56 -4.48 10.45
C LEU A 60 -24.02 -4.66 10.83
N LEU A 61 -24.95 -4.30 9.97
CA LEU A 61 -26.38 -4.37 10.23
C LEU A 61 -26.90 -5.82 10.28
N LEU A 62 -26.46 -6.66 9.33
CA LEU A 62 -27.02 -8.01 9.20
C LEU A 62 -26.36 -9.05 10.12
N PHE A 63 -25.07 -8.92 10.41
CA PHE A 63 -24.30 -9.98 11.08
C PHE A 63 -23.83 -9.62 12.47
N LEU A 64 -23.50 -8.38 12.74
CA LEU A 64 -22.85 -8.01 13.99
C LEU A 64 -23.75 -7.24 14.95
N HIS A 65 -24.75 -6.53 14.43
CA HIS A 65 -25.64 -5.67 15.23
C HIS A 65 -24.89 -4.72 16.19
N SER A 66 -23.62 -4.42 15.88
CA SER A 66 -22.70 -3.58 16.65
C SER A 66 -21.80 -2.77 15.74
N VAL A 67 -21.41 -1.60 16.22
CA VAL A 67 -20.46 -0.70 15.54
C VAL A 67 -19.01 -0.89 16.01
N ASP A 68 -18.75 -1.77 16.98
CA ASP A 68 -17.42 -2.00 17.54
C ASP A 68 -16.36 -2.36 16.50
N PRO A 69 -16.66 -3.15 15.44
CA PRO A 69 -15.69 -3.46 14.40
C PRO A 69 -15.15 -2.25 13.63
N LEU A 70 -15.86 -1.11 13.63
CA LEU A 70 -15.34 0.15 13.07
C LEU A 70 -14.07 0.60 13.77
N PHE A 71 -14.01 0.37 15.09
CA PHE A 71 -12.90 0.80 15.94
C PHE A 71 -11.79 -0.25 16.06
N THR A 72 -11.91 -1.37 15.34
CA THR A 72 -10.85 -2.37 15.24
C THR A 72 -9.96 -2.08 14.03
N GLY A 73 -8.65 -2.32 14.12
CA GLY A 73 -7.72 -2.16 13.01
C GLY A 73 -7.98 -3.12 11.83
N VAL A 74 -8.67 -4.24 12.08
CA VAL A 74 -8.91 -5.30 11.09
C VAL A 74 -10.23 -5.13 10.34
N LYS A 75 -11.26 -4.47 10.95
CA LYS A 75 -12.57 -4.20 10.33
C LYS A 75 -13.16 -5.38 9.55
N SER A 76 -13.07 -6.59 10.09
CA SER A 76 -13.54 -7.80 9.42
C SER A 76 -13.05 -7.98 7.97
N GLY A 77 -11.86 -7.46 7.65
CA GLY A 77 -11.28 -7.52 6.30
C GLY A 77 -11.50 -6.29 5.43
N PHE A 78 -12.46 -5.42 5.73
CA PHE A 78 -12.75 -4.21 4.94
C PHE A 78 -11.67 -3.12 5.06
N TRP A 79 -10.75 -3.22 6.03
CA TRP A 79 -9.61 -2.31 6.19
C TRP A 79 -8.78 -2.18 4.91
N PHE A 80 -8.69 -3.24 4.13
CA PHE A 80 -7.85 -3.32 2.95
C PHE A 80 -8.20 -2.26 1.90
N THR A 81 -9.48 -2.15 1.54
CA THR A 81 -9.95 -1.18 0.54
C THR A 81 -9.85 0.27 1.04
N LEU A 82 -10.06 0.50 2.34
CA LEU A 82 -9.86 1.80 2.97
C LEU A 82 -8.40 2.25 2.90
N VAL A 83 -7.48 1.35 3.29
CA VAL A 83 -6.03 1.62 3.25
C VAL A 83 -5.55 1.80 1.81
N LEU A 84 -6.04 1.00 0.88
CA LEU A 84 -5.70 1.15 -0.53
C LEU A 84 -6.16 2.52 -1.08
N PHE A 85 -7.37 2.95 -0.74
CA PHE A 85 -7.85 4.29 -1.12
C PHE A 85 -6.97 5.39 -0.50
N ALA A 86 -6.62 5.26 0.78
CA ALA A 86 -5.73 6.20 1.45
C ALA A 86 -4.36 6.28 0.76
N PHE A 87 -3.81 5.16 0.25
CA PHE A 87 -2.58 5.16 -0.55
C PHE A 87 -2.70 5.98 -1.83
N PHE A 88 -3.82 5.86 -2.55
CA PHE A 88 -4.05 6.66 -3.75
C PHE A 88 -4.14 8.14 -3.42
N VAL A 89 -4.92 8.52 -2.41
CA VAL A 89 -5.04 9.92 -1.97
C VAL A 89 -3.66 10.47 -1.61
N PHE A 90 -2.93 9.76 -0.77
CA PHE A 90 -1.63 10.18 -0.27
C PHE A 90 -0.60 10.33 -1.39
N TYR A 91 -0.47 9.33 -2.25
CA TYR A 91 0.46 9.35 -3.38
C TYR A 91 0.14 10.46 -4.39
N TYR A 92 -1.13 10.58 -4.80
CA TYR A 92 -1.53 11.58 -5.79
C TYR A 92 -1.38 13.00 -5.24
N THR A 93 -1.71 13.23 -3.96
CA THR A 93 -1.52 14.53 -3.31
C THR A 93 -0.03 14.89 -3.23
N LEU A 94 0.82 13.96 -2.78
CA LEU A 94 2.27 14.18 -2.73
C LEU A 94 2.85 14.44 -4.12
N SER A 95 2.45 13.68 -5.12
CA SER A 95 2.92 13.84 -6.50
C SER A 95 2.49 15.20 -7.08
N PHE A 96 1.26 15.62 -6.82
CA PHE A 96 0.74 16.92 -7.25
C PHE A 96 1.46 18.09 -6.57
N ILE A 97 1.67 18.01 -5.26
CA ILE A 97 2.42 19.02 -4.50
C ILE A 97 3.88 19.09 -4.97
N ALA A 98 4.54 17.95 -5.12
CA ALA A 98 5.92 17.88 -5.58
C ALA A 98 6.10 18.51 -6.98
N GLN A 99 5.13 18.32 -7.87
CA GLN A 99 5.14 18.97 -9.18
C GLN A 99 4.95 20.49 -9.06
N LYS A 100 4.02 20.97 -8.23
CA LYS A 100 3.81 22.41 -8.02
C LYS A 100 5.05 23.14 -7.47
N ILE A 101 5.80 22.46 -6.60
CA ILE A 101 7.04 23.00 -6.00
C ILE A 101 8.23 22.89 -7.00
N GLY A 102 8.06 22.22 -8.14
CA GLY A 102 9.12 22.02 -9.12
C GLY A 102 10.16 20.96 -8.74
N VAL A 103 9.82 20.04 -7.85
CA VAL A 103 10.71 18.94 -7.46
C VAL A 103 10.93 18.01 -8.66
N LYS A 104 12.18 17.73 -9.02
CA LYS A 104 12.50 16.78 -10.09
C LYS A 104 11.98 15.38 -9.77
N SER A 105 11.47 14.66 -10.78
CA SER A 105 10.85 13.33 -10.63
C SER A 105 11.70 12.32 -9.84
N ASN A 106 13.04 12.37 -9.95
CA ASN A 106 13.92 11.47 -9.21
C ASN A 106 13.96 11.80 -7.72
N TRP A 107 14.01 13.08 -7.36
CA TRP A 107 13.94 13.54 -5.97
C TRP A 107 12.59 13.19 -5.33
N ALA A 108 11.50 13.33 -6.08
CA ALA A 108 10.18 12.91 -5.62
C ALA A 108 10.14 11.40 -5.28
N SER A 109 10.84 10.56 -6.04
CA SER A 109 10.95 9.12 -5.71
C SER A 109 11.74 8.87 -4.42
N ILE A 110 12.84 9.60 -4.21
CA ILE A 110 13.65 9.49 -2.99
C ILE A 110 12.82 9.91 -1.77
N ILE A 111 12.10 11.02 -1.87
CA ILE A 111 11.21 11.51 -0.80
C ILE A 111 10.13 10.47 -0.49
N LEU A 112 9.55 9.84 -1.52
CA LEU A 112 8.51 8.83 -1.35
C LEU A 112 9.04 7.59 -0.62
N ILE A 113 10.26 7.14 -0.96
CA ILE A 113 10.95 6.03 -0.27
C ILE A 113 11.23 6.39 1.18
N ALA A 114 11.84 7.56 1.42
CA ALA A 114 12.17 8.02 2.76
C ALA A 114 10.91 8.10 3.63
N LEU A 115 9.81 8.62 3.08
CA LEU A 115 8.53 8.72 3.76
C LEU A 115 7.95 7.32 4.08
N ALA A 116 8.05 6.35 3.18
CA ALA A 116 7.60 4.99 3.43
C ALA A 116 8.37 4.33 4.57
N ILE A 117 9.69 4.53 4.63
CA ILE A 117 10.54 4.03 5.71
C ILE A 117 10.19 4.73 7.03
N LEU A 118 10.06 6.05 7.03
CA LEU A 118 9.70 6.82 8.22
C LEU A 118 8.34 6.39 8.79
N LEU A 119 7.33 6.24 7.95
CA LEU A 119 6.01 5.76 8.39
C LEU A 119 6.08 4.38 9.02
N TYR A 120 6.89 3.48 8.47
CA TYR A 120 7.08 2.14 9.03
C TYR A 120 7.78 2.17 10.38
N VAL A 121 8.89 2.91 10.50
CA VAL A 121 9.70 3.01 11.72
C VAL A 121 8.94 3.71 12.86
N PHE A 122 8.28 4.82 12.54
CA PHE A 122 7.57 5.65 13.52
C PHE A 122 6.11 5.24 13.76
N LYS A 123 5.70 4.06 13.29
CA LYS A 123 4.34 3.54 13.43
C LYS A 123 3.81 3.60 14.88
N SER A 124 4.65 3.23 15.86
CA SER A 124 4.29 3.26 17.29
C SER A 124 4.12 4.70 17.81
N ASN A 125 4.98 5.61 17.38
CA ASN A 125 4.92 7.02 17.78
C ASN A 125 3.67 7.71 17.20
N ILE A 126 3.29 7.36 15.95
CA ILE A 126 2.04 7.83 15.32
C ILE A 126 0.84 7.40 16.16
N LYS A 127 0.83 6.18 16.68
CA LYS A 127 -0.22 5.70 17.57
C LYS A 127 -0.36 6.55 18.84
N LEU A 128 0.77 6.92 19.45
CA LEU A 128 0.79 7.77 20.64
C LEU A 128 0.30 9.19 20.36
N LEU A 129 0.61 9.74 19.17
CA LEU A 129 0.20 11.10 18.78
C LEU A 129 -1.29 11.20 18.44
N VAL A 130 -1.82 10.24 17.74
CA VAL A 130 -3.19 10.30 17.17
C VAL A 130 -4.24 9.69 18.11
N GLY A 131 -3.80 8.87 19.04
CA GLY A 131 -4.67 8.13 19.97
C GLY A 131 -5.23 6.84 19.36
N ASP A 132 -5.56 5.89 20.22
CA ASP A 132 -5.96 4.53 19.83
C ASP A 132 -7.23 4.50 18.95
N MET A 133 -8.20 5.34 19.26
CA MET A 133 -9.47 5.38 18.54
C MET A 133 -9.28 5.76 17.07
N VAL A 134 -8.62 6.89 16.81
CA VAL A 134 -8.39 7.40 15.44
C VAL A 134 -7.41 6.49 14.68
N TYR A 135 -6.39 6.00 15.38
CA TYR A 135 -5.41 5.06 14.82
C TYR A 135 -6.09 3.79 14.29
N ASN A 136 -7.02 3.23 15.06
CA ASN A 136 -7.77 2.06 14.65
C ASN A 136 -8.84 2.39 13.61
N LEU A 137 -9.57 3.52 13.77
CA LEU A 137 -10.59 3.95 12.82
C LEU A 137 -10.03 4.12 11.40
N LEU A 138 -8.85 4.71 11.27
CA LEU A 138 -8.22 4.91 9.97
C LEU A 138 -7.33 3.72 9.54
N SER A 139 -7.25 2.65 10.35
CA SER A 139 -6.37 1.50 10.12
C SER A 139 -4.91 1.91 9.85
N LEU A 140 -4.41 2.92 10.60
CA LEU A 140 -3.09 3.51 10.39
C LEU A 140 -1.95 2.49 10.57
N SER A 141 -2.14 1.47 11.42
CA SER A 141 -1.19 0.37 11.54
C SER A 141 -0.93 -0.30 10.20
N ASN A 142 -2.00 -0.65 9.50
CA ASN A 142 -1.93 -1.29 8.19
C ASN A 142 -1.42 -0.32 7.12
N PHE A 143 -1.83 0.95 7.19
CA PHE A 143 -1.32 2.01 6.32
C PHE A 143 0.21 2.11 6.43
N CYS A 144 0.76 2.29 7.61
CA CYS A 144 2.21 2.43 7.82
C CYS A 144 2.97 1.15 7.42
N THR A 145 2.39 -0.03 7.67
CA THR A 145 3.06 -1.30 7.37
C THR A 145 3.09 -1.60 5.88
N TYR A 146 2.01 -1.34 5.14
CA TYR A 146 1.88 -1.76 3.74
C TYR A 146 2.21 -0.66 2.72
N PHE A 147 2.33 0.60 3.12
CA PHE A 147 2.64 1.71 2.22
C PHE A 147 3.95 1.50 1.45
N GLN A 148 4.97 0.90 2.07
CA GLN A 148 6.24 0.58 1.42
C GLN A 148 6.06 -0.32 0.18
N PHE A 149 5.16 -1.31 0.22
CA PHE A 149 4.91 -2.19 -0.92
C PHE A 149 4.20 -1.46 -2.06
N PHE A 150 3.30 -0.54 -1.74
CA PHE A 150 2.66 0.31 -2.73
C PHE A 150 3.68 1.23 -3.41
N VAL A 151 4.58 1.86 -2.66
CA VAL A 151 5.68 2.68 -3.18
C VAL A 151 6.62 1.84 -4.05
N TYR A 152 6.94 0.62 -3.62
CA TYR A 152 7.74 -0.31 -4.40
C TYR A 152 7.11 -0.58 -5.78
N GLY A 153 5.79 -0.79 -5.84
CA GLY A 153 5.06 -0.94 -7.10
C GLY A 153 5.18 0.29 -8.02
N ILE A 154 5.08 1.50 -7.47
CA ILE A 154 5.27 2.76 -8.21
C ILE A 154 6.67 2.82 -8.83
N LEU A 155 7.70 2.47 -8.05
CA LEU A 155 9.09 2.48 -8.50
C LEU A 155 9.35 1.44 -9.58
N LEU A 156 8.79 0.23 -9.44
CA LEU A 156 8.85 -0.81 -10.47
C LEU A 156 8.28 -0.33 -11.81
N LYS A 157 7.18 0.42 -11.79
CA LYS A 157 6.61 0.99 -13.02
C LYS A 157 7.47 2.12 -13.58
N LYS A 158 7.96 3.01 -12.72
CA LYS A 158 8.81 4.14 -13.12
C LYS A 158 10.11 3.67 -13.78
N TYR A 159 10.74 2.67 -13.19
CA TYR A 159 12.03 2.13 -13.64
C TYR A 159 11.90 0.81 -14.42
N LYS A 160 10.72 0.58 -15.02
CA LYS A 160 10.38 -0.68 -15.70
C LYS A 160 11.46 -1.15 -16.68
N SER A 161 11.95 -0.28 -17.55
CA SER A 161 12.98 -0.63 -18.54
C SER A 161 14.30 -1.09 -17.90
N GLN A 162 14.71 -0.45 -16.81
CA GLN A 162 15.92 -0.83 -16.07
C GLN A 162 15.73 -2.17 -15.35
N VAL A 163 14.57 -2.37 -14.76
CA VAL A 163 14.22 -3.63 -14.08
C VAL A 163 14.13 -4.78 -15.10
N GLU A 164 13.56 -4.56 -16.27
CA GLU A 164 13.50 -5.57 -17.33
C GLU A 164 14.92 -5.99 -17.80
N VAL A 165 15.83 -5.03 -17.97
CA VAL A 165 17.23 -5.32 -18.31
C VAL A 165 17.90 -6.14 -17.21
N MET A 166 17.68 -5.78 -15.94
CA MET A 166 18.24 -6.54 -14.81
C MET A 166 17.66 -7.96 -14.71
N LEU A 167 16.35 -8.12 -14.88
CA LEU A 167 15.68 -9.43 -14.83
C LEU A 167 16.03 -10.33 -16.02
N ASN A 168 16.35 -9.73 -17.17
CA ASN A 168 16.79 -10.49 -18.34
C ASN A 168 18.23 -11.02 -18.20
N ASN A 169 18.98 -10.52 -17.21
CA ASN A 169 20.28 -11.06 -16.85
C ASN A 169 20.09 -12.35 -16.06
N ARG A 170 20.48 -13.50 -16.68
CA ARG A 170 20.33 -14.84 -16.13
C ARG A 170 20.95 -15.01 -14.73
N TYR A 171 22.09 -14.36 -14.48
CA TYR A 171 22.77 -14.41 -13.19
C TYR A 171 22.03 -13.64 -12.09
N PHE A 172 21.46 -12.48 -12.43
CA PHE A 172 20.71 -11.66 -11.48
C PHE A 172 19.39 -12.33 -11.08
N SER A 173 18.68 -12.91 -12.03
CA SER A 173 17.43 -13.64 -11.73
C SER A 173 17.68 -14.89 -10.89
N ALA A 174 18.76 -15.65 -11.16
CA ALA A 174 19.14 -16.78 -10.32
C ALA A 174 19.51 -16.36 -8.90
N LEU A 175 20.23 -15.24 -8.73
CA LEU A 175 20.60 -14.70 -7.42
C LEU A 175 19.38 -14.25 -6.63
N LEU A 176 18.39 -13.62 -7.26
CA LEU A 176 17.12 -13.25 -6.62
C LEU A 176 16.35 -14.47 -6.12
N VAL A 177 16.29 -15.53 -6.91
CA VAL A 177 15.64 -16.78 -6.51
C VAL A 177 16.36 -17.39 -5.31
N LEU A 178 17.69 -17.50 -5.35
CA LEU A 178 18.50 -18.02 -4.23
C LEU A 178 18.32 -17.17 -2.97
N PHE A 179 18.30 -15.85 -3.09
CA PHE A 179 18.08 -14.94 -1.97
C PHE A 179 16.68 -15.12 -1.35
N SER A 180 15.65 -15.30 -2.18
CA SER A 180 14.29 -15.57 -1.70
C SER A 180 14.20 -16.88 -0.91
N PHE A 181 14.86 -17.94 -1.41
CA PHE A 181 14.97 -19.20 -0.68
C PHE A 181 15.79 -19.05 0.62
N GLY A 182 16.90 -18.30 0.59
CA GLY A 182 17.72 -18.04 1.78
C GLY A 182 16.95 -17.33 2.88
N LEU A 183 16.16 -16.29 2.52
CA LEU A 183 15.29 -15.60 3.49
C LEU A 183 14.21 -16.52 4.07
N TYR A 184 13.70 -17.44 3.27
CA TYR A 184 12.73 -18.42 3.74
C TYR A 184 13.34 -19.35 4.82
N PHE A 185 14.55 -19.87 4.61
CA PHE A 185 15.24 -20.73 5.58
C PHE A 185 15.73 -20.00 6.83
N LEU A 186 15.90 -18.66 6.78
CA LEU A 186 16.28 -17.84 7.94
C LEU A 186 15.08 -17.40 8.77
N SER A 187 13.85 -17.53 8.25
CA SER A 187 12.62 -17.15 8.94
C SER A 187 12.01 -18.25 9.82
N ASP A 188 12.56 -19.46 9.75
CA ASP A 188 12.25 -20.59 10.63
C ASP A 188 13.25 -20.65 11.81
#